data_b8f49cca878935c07e34554b3c979237
#
_entry.id   b8f49cca878935c07e34554b3c979237
#
_cell.length_a   1.000
_cell.length_b   1.000
_cell.length_c   1.000
_cell.angle_alpha   90.00
_cell.angle_beta   90.00
_cell.angle_gamma   90.00
#
_symmetry.space_group_name_H-M   'P 1'
#
loop_
_entity.id
_entity.type
_entity.pdbx_description
1 polymer ?
#
loop_
_entity_poly.entity_id
_entity_poly.type
_entity_poly.pdbx_seq_one_letter_code
_entity_poly.pdbx_strand_id
1 'polypeptide(L)'
;EAGQTQTGDNSLFNEPGQLPIVNEPVTLTVFAPANPDGSWEDNEMVKELEETTGIHLEWQTCAASDNVQEKLSTMFASGDLPDIILTGVGSSNRYDKATEQALGEQGLILPLNDYLDTVSVGYKQALDEIEGMRDYITTPNGNIYSLPNVDGSLHVQYNMKLWINTQWLDNLGLEMPTTTEEFYQVMKAFKEQDANGNGDLNDEIPLSTVTSGAGTQIDGFLMNPFQLTSETNKLYLDNGKVTFAPVQEGYKEGLKYLKQLYSEGLLNPESFTQDKNNQVNINEAGDECVIGAFLAQRPGYACDLTTEPYSDKWKQYQSLAPLTGPDGQCVASWNPYVMFQTGMTFISSSCSNPEAAFRLLDYIETQTYRAILGKEGVNYVMLDDDTTEVGMDGVTKALYKKLDASTA
;
A
#
# COMPACT_ATOMS: atom_id res chain seq x y z
N GLU A 1 42.46 49.47 7.90
CA GLU A 1 41.07 49.09 8.24
C GLU A 1 40.42 48.56 6.97
N ALA A 2 40.41 47.24 6.82
CA ALA A 2 39.71 46.55 5.74
C ALA A 2 38.29 46.28 6.23
N GLY A 3 37.30 46.94 5.61
CA GLY A 3 35.89 46.69 5.85
C GLY A 3 35.52 45.27 5.45
N GLN A 4 35.03 44.49 6.41
CA GLN A 4 34.30 43.26 6.16
C GLN A 4 32.96 43.64 5.54
N THR A 5 32.84 43.45 4.23
CA THR A 5 31.54 43.37 3.55
C THR A 5 30.88 42.05 4.00
N GLN A 6 29.90 42.13 4.88
CA GLN A 6 28.91 41.06 5.06
C GLN A 6 28.16 40.94 3.74
N THR A 7 28.49 39.96 2.96
CA THR A 7 27.60 39.44 1.92
C THR A 7 26.50 38.69 2.66
N GLY A 8 25.36 39.34 2.91
CA GLY A 8 24.15 38.65 3.28
C GLY A 8 23.81 37.74 2.10
N ASP A 9 23.87 36.45 2.35
CA ASP A 9 23.41 35.42 1.44
C ASP A 9 21.88 35.53 1.40
N ASN A 10 21.34 36.21 0.40
CA ASN A 10 19.91 36.38 0.15
C ASN A 10 19.39 35.14 -0.60
N SER A 11 19.74 33.96 -0.13
CA SER A 11 19.19 32.72 -0.67
C SER A 11 17.69 32.64 -0.32
N LEU A 12 16.85 32.31 -1.31
CA LEU A 12 15.43 32.02 -1.09
C LEU A 12 15.24 30.85 -0.12
N PHE A 13 16.17 29.92 -0.10
CA PHE A 13 16.09 28.68 0.65
C PHE A 13 17.02 28.68 1.86
N ASN A 14 16.56 28.05 2.95
CA ASN A 14 17.41 27.59 4.03
C ASN A 14 18.18 26.33 3.63
N GLU A 15 19.13 25.88 4.45
CA GLU A 15 19.85 24.62 4.20
C GLU A 15 18.88 23.43 4.11
N PRO A 16 19.18 22.38 3.32
CA PRO A 16 18.36 21.18 3.26
C PRO A 16 18.07 20.60 4.65
N GLY A 17 16.80 20.31 4.93
CA GLY A 17 16.34 19.82 6.23
C GLY A 17 16.08 20.91 7.28
N GLN A 18 16.40 22.16 7.03
CA GLN A 18 16.04 23.28 7.91
C GLN A 18 14.64 23.84 7.58
N LEU A 19 13.95 24.29 8.61
CA LEU A 19 12.62 24.89 8.54
C LEU A 19 12.68 26.35 9.03
N PRO A 20 11.88 27.25 8.46
CA PRO A 20 11.06 27.02 7.25
C PRO A 20 11.91 26.68 6.04
N ILE A 21 11.34 26.05 5.00
CA ILE A 21 12.08 25.72 3.77
C ILE A 21 12.54 26.98 3.05
N VAL A 22 11.69 28.00 3.02
CA VAL A 22 11.90 29.26 2.30
C VAL A 22 11.97 30.44 3.27
N ASN A 23 12.83 31.43 2.95
CA ASN A 23 13.01 32.66 3.72
C ASN A 23 12.01 33.76 3.34
N GLU A 24 11.37 33.63 2.18
CA GLU A 24 10.28 34.49 1.71
C GLU A 24 9.09 33.61 1.29
N PRO A 25 7.83 34.04 1.48
CA PRO A 25 6.67 33.25 1.11
C PRO A 25 6.67 32.83 -0.36
N VAL A 26 6.45 31.55 -0.61
CA VAL A 26 6.28 30.96 -1.94
C VAL A 26 4.88 30.37 -2.03
N THR A 27 4.20 30.59 -3.16
CA THR A 27 2.92 29.93 -3.46
C THR A 27 3.14 28.91 -4.55
N LEU A 28 2.60 27.70 -4.36
CA LEU A 28 2.60 26.60 -5.32
C LEU A 28 1.17 26.16 -5.61
N THR A 29 0.87 25.96 -6.88
CA THR A 29 -0.40 25.36 -7.31
C THR A 29 -0.30 23.84 -7.28
N VAL A 30 -1.32 23.17 -6.72
CA VAL A 30 -1.33 21.71 -6.54
C VAL A 30 -2.60 21.11 -7.12
N PHE A 31 -2.48 20.17 -8.05
CA PHE A 31 -3.61 19.33 -8.45
C PHE A 31 -3.67 18.10 -7.57
N ALA A 32 -4.87 17.80 -7.03
CA ALA A 32 -5.15 16.57 -6.28
C ALA A 32 -6.61 16.13 -6.45
N PRO A 33 -6.95 14.84 -6.26
CA PRO A 33 -8.32 14.44 -6.00
C PRO A 33 -8.89 15.17 -4.78
N ALA A 34 -10.20 15.39 -4.77
CA ALA A 34 -10.87 16.03 -3.64
C ALA A 34 -10.63 15.24 -2.34
N ASN A 35 -10.43 15.97 -1.26
CA ASN A 35 -10.35 15.37 0.07
C ASN A 35 -11.73 14.81 0.45
N PRO A 36 -11.86 13.51 0.76
CA PRO A 36 -13.15 12.92 1.15
C PRO A 36 -13.72 13.49 2.46
N ASP A 37 -12.86 14.03 3.32
CA ASP A 37 -13.23 14.54 4.64
C ASP A 37 -13.40 16.08 4.68
N GLY A 38 -13.43 16.74 3.52
CA GLY A 38 -13.61 18.20 3.45
C GLY A 38 -12.81 18.86 2.33
N SER A 39 -12.30 20.07 2.57
CA SER A 39 -11.40 20.74 1.64
C SER A 39 -9.93 20.51 2.06
N TRP A 40 -9.00 20.58 1.09
CA TRP A 40 -7.58 20.56 1.41
C TRP A 40 -7.15 21.83 2.16
N GLU A 41 -7.74 22.97 1.83
CA GLU A 41 -7.46 24.28 2.44
C GLU A 41 -7.84 24.31 3.93
N ASP A 42 -8.87 23.58 4.32
CA ASP A 42 -9.33 23.52 5.71
C ASP A 42 -8.65 22.42 6.52
N ASN A 43 -7.86 21.56 5.88
CA ASN A 43 -7.18 20.45 6.55
C ASN A 43 -6.09 20.98 7.50
N GLU A 44 -6.16 20.57 8.76
CA GLU A 44 -5.24 21.05 9.82
C GLU A 44 -3.78 20.67 9.52
N MET A 45 -3.54 19.51 8.92
CA MET A 45 -2.17 19.11 8.54
C MET A 45 -1.62 19.98 7.40
N VAL A 46 -2.46 20.39 6.45
CA VAL A 46 -2.05 21.29 5.36
C VAL A 46 -1.72 22.66 5.94
N LYS A 47 -2.55 23.22 6.83
CA LYS A 47 -2.28 24.50 7.49
C LYS A 47 -0.96 24.46 8.27
N GLU A 48 -0.73 23.40 9.04
CA GLU A 48 0.52 23.22 9.78
C GLU A 48 1.73 23.07 8.83
N LEU A 49 1.56 22.38 7.71
CA LEU A 49 2.58 22.23 6.67
C LEU A 49 2.96 23.60 6.10
N GLU A 50 1.98 24.42 5.74
CA GLU A 50 2.19 25.76 5.20
C GLU A 50 2.91 26.68 6.23
N GLU A 51 2.46 26.69 7.48
CA GLU A 51 3.08 27.46 8.56
C GLU A 51 4.53 27.03 8.82
N THR A 52 4.78 25.72 8.79
CA THR A 52 6.10 25.15 9.11
C THR A 52 7.10 25.37 7.97
N THR A 53 6.65 25.28 6.72
CA THR A 53 7.53 25.32 5.54
C THR A 53 7.69 26.71 4.95
N GLY A 54 6.76 27.63 5.21
CA GLY A 54 6.66 28.95 4.58
C GLY A 54 6.11 28.90 3.14
N ILE A 55 5.58 27.75 2.71
CA ILE A 55 5.06 27.52 1.36
C ILE A 55 3.54 27.44 1.43
N HIS A 56 2.84 28.29 0.70
CA HIS A 56 1.38 28.31 0.56
C HIS A 56 0.94 27.46 -0.63
N LEU A 57 -0.17 26.72 -0.49
CA LEU A 57 -0.69 25.78 -1.47
C LEU A 57 -2.05 26.23 -2.01
N GLU A 58 -2.12 26.47 -3.32
CA GLU A 58 -3.38 26.73 -4.03
C GLU A 58 -3.86 25.43 -4.70
N TRP A 59 -5.01 24.92 -4.25
CA TRP A 59 -5.50 23.63 -4.65
C TRP A 59 -6.42 23.67 -5.86
N GLN A 60 -6.14 22.79 -6.82
CA GLN A 60 -7.01 22.46 -7.96
C GLN A 60 -7.50 21.03 -7.77
N THR A 61 -8.77 20.87 -7.40
CA THR A 61 -9.30 19.53 -7.10
C THR A 61 -10.22 19.01 -8.19
N CYS A 62 -10.33 17.68 -8.29
CA CYS A 62 -11.40 17.00 -9.02
C CYS A 62 -12.21 16.14 -8.06
N ALA A 63 -13.53 16.03 -8.30
CA ALA A 63 -14.39 15.23 -7.45
C ALA A 63 -13.96 13.75 -7.46
N ALA A 64 -14.21 13.02 -6.36
CA ALA A 64 -13.92 11.60 -6.27
C ALA A 64 -14.69 10.74 -7.31
N SER A 65 -15.82 11.26 -7.82
CA SER A 65 -16.60 10.66 -8.90
C SER A 65 -16.00 10.87 -10.29
N ASP A 66 -15.05 11.80 -10.43
CA ASP A 66 -14.46 12.15 -11.70
C ASP A 66 -13.36 11.15 -12.08
N ASN A 67 -13.17 10.98 -13.37
CA ASN A 67 -12.04 10.21 -13.87
C ASN A 67 -10.76 11.07 -13.80
N VAL A 68 -9.96 10.88 -12.74
CA VAL A 68 -8.69 11.61 -12.52
C VAL A 68 -7.78 11.53 -13.75
N GLN A 69 -7.67 10.35 -14.37
CA GLN A 69 -6.83 10.13 -15.54
C GLN A 69 -7.28 10.92 -16.77
N GLU A 70 -8.59 11.04 -16.98
CA GLU A 70 -9.14 11.84 -18.07
C GLU A 70 -8.86 13.33 -17.89
N LYS A 71 -9.00 13.83 -16.65
CA LYS A 71 -8.69 15.21 -16.31
C LYS A 71 -7.21 15.52 -16.49
N LEU A 72 -6.33 14.65 -15.98
CA LEU A 72 -4.87 14.78 -16.14
C LEU A 72 -4.48 14.72 -17.62
N SER A 73 -5.06 13.81 -18.40
CA SER A 73 -4.81 13.72 -19.85
C SER A 73 -5.15 15.03 -20.57
N THR A 74 -6.25 15.68 -20.17
CA THR A 74 -6.65 16.98 -20.70
C THR A 74 -5.65 18.09 -20.32
N MET A 75 -5.21 18.12 -19.07
CA MET A 75 -4.22 19.09 -18.58
C MET A 75 -2.87 18.89 -19.28
N PHE A 76 -2.39 17.67 -19.42
CA PHE A 76 -1.15 17.38 -20.17
C PHE A 76 -1.29 17.78 -21.65
N ALA A 77 -2.43 17.52 -22.27
CA ALA A 77 -2.67 17.89 -23.68
C ALA A 77 -2.74 19.41 -23.90
N SER A 78 -3.25 20.18 -22.93
CA SER A 78 -3.31 21.65 -23.01
C SER A 78 -2.00 22.32 -22.63
N GLY A 79 -1.12 21.66 -21.85
CA GLY A 79 0.08 22.23 -21.27
C GLY A 79 -0.20 23.22 -20.12
N ASP A 80 -1.46 23.37 -19.70
CA ASP A 80 -1.83 24.17 -18.52
C ASP A 80 -1.75 23.30 -17.28
N LEU A 81 -0.57 23.28 -16.67
CA LEU A 81 -0.21 22.38 -15.57
C LEU A 81 0.02 23.17 -14.28
N PRO A 82 -0.48 22.68 -13.13
CA PRO A 82 -0.09 23.20 -11.83
C PRO A 82 1.39 22.86 -11.52
N ASP A 83 1.94 23.49 -10.49
CA ASP A 83 3.34 23.25 -10.07
C ASP A 83 3.55 21.80 -9.61
N ILE A 84 2.62 21.27 -8.81
CA ILE A 84 2.65 19.90 -8.28
C ILE A 84 1.40 19.14 -8.76
N ILE A 85 1.59 17.90 -9.19
CA ILE A 85 0.53 17.00 -9.64
C ILE A 85 0.51 15.77 -8.73
N LEU A 86 -0.57 15.59 -7.97
CA LEU A 86 -0.84 14.42 -7.16
C LEU A 86 -2.00 13.64 -7.78
N THR A 87 -1.75 12.41 -8.23
CA THR A 87 -2.80 11.62 -8.90
C THR A 87 -3.73 10.91 -7.92
N GLY A 88 -3.41 10.96 -6.63
CA GLY A 88 -4.12 10.25 -5.57
C GLY A 88 -3.65 8.81 -5.35
N VAL A 89 -4.05 8.25 -4.22
CA VAL A 89 -3.66 6.90 -3.81
C VAL A 89 -4.49 5.86 -4.55
N GLY A 90 -3.84 4.86 -5.15
CA GLY A 90 -4.49 3.73 -5.79
C GLY A 90 -3.87 3.33 -7.13
N SER A 91 -3.93 2.05 -7.44
CA SER A 91 -3.28 1.49 -8.65
C SER A 91 -3.87 2.02 -9.96
N SER A 92 -5.16 2.43 -9.96
CA SER A 92 -5.84 2.93 -11.15
C SER A 92 -5.39 4.33 -11.59
N ASN A 93 -4.81 5.10 -10.67
CA ASN A 93 -4.42 6.49 -10.91
C ASN A 93 -2.92 6.68 -11.13
N ARG A 94 -2.15 5.59 -11.13
CA ARG A 94 -0.70 5.64 -11.34
C ARG A 94 -0.35 5.58 -12.81
N TYR A 95 0.65 6.36 -13.20
CA TYR A 95 1.31 6.21 -14.48
C TYR A 95 2.40 5.13 -14.40
N ASP A 96 2.55 4.37 -15.46
CA ASP A 96 3.65 3.43 -15.60
C ASP A 96 4.94 4.14 -16.05
N LYS A 97 6.06 3.46 -15.94
CA LYS A 97 7.38 3.99 -16.29
C LYS A 97 7.49 4.48 -17.74
N ALA A 98 6.79 3.83 -18.67
CA ALA A 98 6.80 4.22 -20.08
C ALA A 98 6.07 5.56 -20.26
N THR A 99 4.94 5.75 -19.58
CA THR A 99 4.18 6.99 -19.58
C THR A 99 4.94 8.12 -18.86
N GLU A 100 5.55 7.85 -17.69
CA GLU A 100 6.41 8.82 -17.00
C GLU A 100 7.54 9.31 -17.93
N GLN A 101 8.24 8.39 -18.59
CA GLN A 101 9.28 8.75 -19.54
C GLN A 101 8.76 9.59 -20.70
N ALA A 102 7.63 9.19 -21.28
CA ALA A 102 7.02 9.91 -22.41
C ALA A 102 6.62 11.34 -22.04
N LEU A 103 6.03 11.55 -20.85
CA LEU A 103 5.69 12.88 -20.34
C LEU A 103 6.95 13.74 -20.10
N GLY A 104 7.99 13.14 -19.52
CA GLY A 104 9.26 13.80 -19.31
C GLY A 104 9.98 14.19 -20.62
N GLU A 105 10.02 13.29 -21.60
CA GLU A 105 10.61 13.57 -22.93
C GLU A 105 9.82 14.62 -23.72
N GLN A 106 8.53 14.76 -23.47
CA GLN A 106 7.70 15.84 -24.00
C GLN A 106 7.92 17.17 -23.26
N GLY A 107 8.69 17.19 -22.17
CA GLY A 107 8.94 18.37 -21.36
C GLY A 107 7.72 18.83 -20.55
N LEU A 108 6.84 17.93 -20.15
CA LEU A 108 5.65 18.24 -19.35
C LEU A 108 5.91 18.09 -17.84
N ILE A 109 6.80 17.19 -17.46
CA ILE A 109 7.22 16.96 -16.07
C ILE A 109 8.75 17.03 -15.96
N LEU A 110 9.24 17.43 -14.79
CA LEU A 110 10.66 17.63 -14.56
C LEU A 110 11.38 16.33 -14.18
N PRO A 111 12.63 16.12 -14.66
CA PRO A 111 13.52 15.12 -14.06
C PRO A 111 13.96 15.59 -12.67
N LEU A 112 13.93 14.69 -11.70
CA LEU A 112 14.15 14.98 -10.27
C LEU A 112 15.52 14.54 -9.76
N ASN A 113 16.36 13.94 -10.61
CA ASN A 113 17.67 13.38 -10.23
C ASN A 113 18.53 14.39 -9.47
N ASP A 114 18.71 15.61 -10.00
CA ASP A 114 19.57 16.62 -9.40
C ASP A 114 19.07 17.06 -8.02
N TYR A 115 17.75 17.18 -7.83
CA TYR A 115 17.17 17.52 -6.53
C TYR A 115 17.35 16.39 -5.52
N LEU A 116 17.15 15.14 -5.93
CA LEU A 116 17.41 13.95 -5.09
C LEU A 116 18.87 13.87 -4.65
N ASP A 117 19.80 14.26 -5.51
CA ASP A 117 21.23 14.15 -5.22
C ASP A 117 21.78 15.34 -4.42
N THR A 118 21.11 16.51 -4.47
CA THR A 118 21.68 17.77 -3.90
C THR A 118 20.92 18.31 -2.70
N VAL A 119 19.58 18.25 -2.69
CA VAL A 119 18.76 18.93 -1.68
C VAL A 119 17.78 18.02 -0.93
N SER A 120 17.70 16.74 -1.30
CA SER A 120 16.85 15.77 -0.62
C SER A 120 17.40 15.38 0.75
N VAL A 121 16.52 15.20 1.71
CA VAL A 121 16.78 14.65 3.05
C VAL A 121 15.98 13.37 3.26
N GLY A 122 14.66 13.42 3.11
CA GLY A 122 13.75 12.28 3.33
C GLY A 122 13.93 11.17 2.30
N TYR A 123 13.80 11.48 1.02
CA TYR A 123 14.01 10.50 -0.04
C TYR A 123 15.45 10.01 -0.13
N LYS A 124 16.44 10.88 0.19
CA LYS A 124 17.83 10.45 0.25
C LYS A 124 18.03 9.36 1.29
N GLN A 125 17.47 9.53 2.48
CA GLN A 125 17.53 8.51 3.52
C GLN A 125 16.90 7.19 3.03
N ALA A 126 15.71 7.24 2.44
CA ALA A 126 15.05 6.04 1.90
C ALA A 126 15.88 5.36 0.80
N LEU A 127 16.51 6.13 -0.09
CA LEU A 127 17.38 5.62 -1.15
C LEU A 127 18.65 4.96 -0.61
N ASP A 128 19.18 5.45 0.52
CA ASP A 128 20.37 4.89 1.17
C ASP A 128 20.04 3.62 1.97
N GLU A 129 18.84 3.53 2.56
CA GLU A 129 18.41 2.41 3.41
C GLU A 129 17.79 1.25 2.63
N ILE A 130 17.17 1.52 1.48
CA ILE A 130 16.39 0.52 0.75
C ILE A 130 17.09 0.11 -0.54
N GLU A 131 17.67 -1.10 -0.52
CA GLU A 131 18.38 -1.67 -1.66
C GLU A 131 17.50 -1.76 -2.91
N GLY A 132 18.02 -1.28 -4.05
CA GLY A 132 17.33 -1.33 -5.35
C GLY A 132 16.24 -0.29 -5.54
N MET A 133 15.96 0.57 -4.55
CA MET A 133 14.92 1.60 -4.68
C MET A 133 15.21 2.56 -5.84
N ARG A 134 16.44 3.08 -5.94
CA ARG A 134 16.82 4.02 -7.02
C ARG A 134 16.63 3.39 -8.40
N ASP A 135 17.06 2.14 -8.59
CA ASP A 135 16.90 1.44 -9.87
C ASP A 135 15.41 1.24 -10.20
N TYR A 136 14.60 0.90 -9.19
CA TYR A 136 13.17 0.73 -9.36
C TYR A 136 12.44 2.01 -9.76
N ILE A 137 12.79 3.17 -9.19
CA ILE A 137 12.14 4.45 -9.51
C ILE A 137 12.68 5.12 -10.78
N THR A 138 13.83 4.67 -11.29
CA THR A 138 14.44 5.21 -12.50
C THR A 138 13.76 4.67 -13.76
N THR A 139 13.47 5.56 -14.71
CA THR A 139 12.96 5.20 -16.03
C THR A 139 14.09 4.72 -16.95
N PRO A 140 13.79 3.99 -18.06
CA PRO A 140 14.81 3.46 -18.97
C PRO A 140 15.79 4.50 -19.54
N ASN A 141 15.39 5.77 -19.65
CA ASN A 141 16.29 6.86 -20.11
C ASN A 141 17.22 7.40 -19.00
N GLY A 142 17.19 6.82 -17.80
CA GLY A 142 18.04 7.19 -16.67
C GLY A 142 17.49 8.31 -15.78
N ASN A 143 16.31 8.85 -16.08
CA ASN A 143 15.68 9.91 -15.29
C ASN A 143 14.69 9.35 -14.27
N ILE A 144 14.52 10.09 -13.19
CA ILE A 144 13.46 9.90 -12.19
C ILE A 144 12.49 11.06 -12.36
N TYR A 145 11.23 10.77 -12.70
CA TYR A 145 10.22 11.79 -12.98
C TYR A 145 9.14 11.88 -11.91
N SER A 146 8.97 10.84 -11.11
CA SER A 146 7.99 10.83 -10.02
C SER A 146 8.65 10.50 -8.70
N LEU A 147 8.20 11.15 -7.63
CA LEU A 147 8.58 10.78 -6.27
C LEU A 147 7.72 9.58 -5.84
N PRO A 148 8.33 8.55 -5.24
CA PRO A 148 7.60 7.38 -4.77
C PRO A 148 6.86 7.69 -3.47
N ASN A 149 5.73 7.03 -3.26
CA ASN A 149 5.21 6.81 -1.93
C ASN A 149 5.88 5.57 -1.35
N VAL A 150 6.56 5.72 -0.21
CA VAL A 150 7.31 4.63 0.45
C VAL A 150 6.50 4.09 1.62
N ASP A 151 6.06 2.83 1.52
CA ASP A 151 5.36 2.13 2.60
C ASP A 151 6.13 0.87 3.00
N GLY A 152 6.99 0.99 4.00
CA GLY A 152 7.82 -0.10 4.55
C GLY A 152 7.09 -1.06 5.49
N SER A 153 5.76 -0.96 5.62
CA SER A 153 5.02 -1.82 6.54
C SER A 153 5.06 -3.30 6.12
N LEU A 154 5.21 -4.19 7.11
CA LEU A 154 5.29 -5.64 6.86
C LEU A 154 4.08 -6.20 6.09
N HIS A 155 2.89 -5.71 6.37
CA HIS A 155 1.69 -6.21 5.71
C HIS A 155 1.64 -5.86 4.22
N VAL A 156 2.30 -4.78 3.78
CA VAL A 156 2.45 -4.41 2.37
C VAL A 156 3.49 -5.28 1.68
N GLN A 157 4.64 -5.51 2.32
CA GLN A 157 5.72 -6.34 1.77
C GLN A 157 5.28 -7.80 1.56
N TYR A 158 4.53 -8.34 2.53
CA TYR A 158 3.99 -9.72 2.50
C TYR A 158 2.49 -9.69 2.28
N ASN A 159 2.05 -9.13 1.16
CA ASN A 159 0.64 -8.89 0.88
C ASN A 159 -0.15 -10.15 0.51
N MET A 160 0.49 -11.18 -0.04
CA MET A 160 -0.18 -12.43 -0.44
C MET A 160 -0.30 -13.37 0.75
N LYS A 161 -1.40 -13.23 1.49
CA LYS A 161 -1.72 -14.06 2.65
C LYS A 161 -3.02 -14.81 2.43
N LEU A 162 -3.07 -16.00 3.01
CA LEU A 162 -4.31 -16.73 3.24
C LEU A 162 -4.60 -16.68 4.74
N TRP A 163 -5.78 -16.22 5.09
CA TRP A 163 -6.28 -16.17 6.44
C TRP A 163 -7.22 -17.35 6.66
N ILE A 164 -7.09 -18.03 7.80
CA ILE A 164 -7.93 -19.18 8.17
C ILE A 164 -8.55 -18.95 9.54
N ASN A 165 -9.81 -19.32 9.69
CA ASN A 165 -10.53 -19.21 10.95
C ASN A 165 -10.05 -20.30 11.92
N THR A 166 -9.34 -19.91 12.95
CA THR A 166 -8.78 -20.83 13.96
C THR A 166 -9.85 -21.32 14.92
N GLN A 167 -10.93 -20.55 15.15
CA GLN A 167 -12.06 -21.01 15.95
C GLN A 167 -12.76 -22.20 15.28
N TRP A 168 -12.88 -22.20 13.95
CA TRP A 168 -13.45 -23.32 13.21
C TRP A 168 -12.56 -24.57 13.28
N LEU A 169 -11.23 -24.38 13.22
CA LEU A 169 -10.29 -25.48 13.44
C LEU A 169 -10.51 -26.11 14.85
N ASP A 170 -10.57 -25.25 15.86
CA ASP A 170 -10.77 -25.68 17.25
C ASP A 170 -12.12 -26.40 17.43
N ASN A 171 -13.21 -25.85 16.88
CA ASN A 171 -14.56 -26.44 16.97
C ASN A 171 -14.60 -27.86 16.37
N LEU A 172 -13.85 -28.09 15.29
CA LEU A 172 -13.78 -29.37 14.60
C LEU A 172 -12.65 -30.28 15.08
N GLY A 173 -11.79 -29.80 16.00
CA GLY A 173 -10.60 -30.53 16.48
C GLY A 173 -9.57 -30.78 15.40
N LEU A 174 -9.39 -29.80 14.48
CA LEU A 174 -8.45 -29.85 13.37
C LEU A 174 -7.19 -29.03 13.68
N GLU A 175 -6.07 -29.50 13.18
CA GLU A 175 -4.80 -28.78 13.26
C GLU A 175 -4.66 -27.78 12.10
N MET A 176 -3.79 -26.77 12.28
CA MET A 176 -3.41 -25.83 11.23
C MET A 176 -2.78 -26.57 10.05
N PRO A 177 -3.31 -26.49 8.82
CA PRO A 177 -2.77 -27.21 7.68
C PRO A 177 -1.40 -26.67 7.25
N THR A 178 -0.49 -27.59 6.90
CA THR A 178 0.89 -27.31 6.46
C THR A 178 1.16 -27.75 5.03
N THR A 179 0.27 -28.58 4.46
CA THR A 179 0.36 -29.08 3.09
C THR A 179 -0.91 -28.75 2.30
N THR A 180 -0.81 -28.79 0.98
CA THR A 180 -1.98 -28.60 0.09
C THR A 180 -3.05 -29.67 0.31
N GLU A 181 -2.67 -30.90 0.65
CA GLU A 181 -3.60 -31.97 0.96
C GLU A 181 -4.32 -31.73 2.28
N GLU A 182 -3.59 -31.38 3.34
CA GLU A 182 -4.22 -31.04 4.63
C GLU A 182 -5.16 -29.84 4.48
N PHE A 183 -4.77 -28.80 3.73
CA PHE A 183 -5.64 -27.67 3.45
C PHE A 183 -6.92 -28.09 2.74
N TYR A 184 -6.82 -28.95 1.73
CA TYR A 184 -8.00 -29.49 1.04
C TYR A 184 -8.93 -30.24 2.02
N GLN A 185 -8.38 -31.08 2.91
CA GLN A 185 -9.16 -31.80 3.90
C GLN A 185 -9.84 -30.87 4.92
N VAL A 186 -9.16 -29.81 5.35
CA VAL A 186 -9.73 -28.77 6.22
C VAL A 186 -10.88 -28.06 5.50
N MET A 187 -10.71 -27.65 4.24
CA MET A 187 -11.80 -27.01 3.48
C MET A 187 -13.01 -27.92 3.30
N LYS A 188 -12.79 -29.23 3.13
CA LYS A 188 -13.90 -30.23 3.12
C LYS A 188 -14.61 -30.30 4.45
N ALA A 189 -13.85 -30.35 5.55
CA ALA A 189 -14.43 -30.39 6.87
C ALA A 189 -15.26 -29.12 7.18
N PHE A 190 -14.75 -27.95 6.79
CA PHE A 190 -15.49 -26.69 6.91
C PHE A 190 -16.80 -26.68 6.14
N LYS A 191 -16.86 -27.35 4.98
CA LYS A 191 -18.08 -27.44 4.18
C LYS A 191 -19.07 -28.45 4.69
N GLU A 192 -18.61 -29.59 5.24
CA GLU A 192 -19.43 -30.76 5.52
C GLU A 192 -19.93 -30.79 6.99
N GLN A 193 -19.40 -29.89 7.85
CA GLN A 193 -19.71 -29.85 9.27
C GLN A 193 -20.08 -28.44 9.71
N ASP A 194 -20.78 -28.29 10.82
CA ASP A 194 -21.09 -27.02 11.48
C ASP A 194 -19.78 -26.44 12.08
N ALA A 195 -19.00 -25.80 11.24
CA ALA A 195 -17.69 -25.33 11.63
C ALA A 195 -17.78 -24.06 12.49
N ASN A 196 -18.75 -23.21 12.24
CA ASN A 196 -18.98 -21.99 13.01
C ASN A 196 -19.76 -22.24 14.33
N GLY A 197 -20.39 -23.41 14.47
CA GLY A 197 -21.09 -23.83 15.69
C GLY A 197 -22.45 -23.19 15.87
N ASN A 198 -23.06 -22.62 14.83
CA ASN A 198 -24.34 -21.93 14.92
C ASN A 198 -25.57 -22.87 14.74
N GLY A 199 -25.37 -24.13 14.33
CA GLY A 199 -26.37 -25.14 14.10
C GLY A 199 -26.96 -25.20 12.69
N ASP A 200 -26.46 -24.37 11.74
CA ASP A 200 -26.81 -24.44 10.32
C ASP A 200 -25.62 -25.01 9.52
N LEU A 201 -25.81 -26.15 8.89
CA LEU A 201 -24.78 -26.84 8.10
C LEU A 201 -24.65 -26.30 6.66
N ASN A 202 -25.30 -25.20 6.31
CA ASN A 202 -25.40 -24.74 4.93
C ASN A 202 -24.92 -23.29 4.74
N ASP A 203 -24.47 -22.63 5.79
CA ASP A 203 -24.01 -21.23 5.70
C ASP A 203 -22.49 -21.10 5.67
N GLU A 204 -21.74 -22.20 5.86
CA GLU A 204 -20.29 -22.17 5.77
C GLU A 204 -19.77 -21.95 4.35
N ILE A 205 -18.89 -20.97 4.23
CA ILE A 205 -18.11 -20.68 3.03
C ILE A 205 -16.64 -21.05 3.32
N PRO A 206 -16.19 -22.25 2.90
CA PRO A 206 -14.87 -22.75 3.30
C PRO A 206 -13.73 -21.85 2.86
N LEU A 207 -13.72 -21.40 1.59
CA LEU A 207 -12.72 -20.49 1.03
C LEU A 207 -13.37 -19.42 0.17
N SER A 208 -12.99 -18.18 0.38
CA SER A 208 -13.50 -17.03 -0.37
C SER A 208 -12.37 -16.08 -0.76
N THR A 209 -12.61 -15.25 -1.76
CA THR A 209 -11.79 -14.08 -2.11
C THR A 209 -12.65 -13.06 -2.83
N VAL A 210 -12.04 -11.96 -3.26
CA VAL A 210 -12.69 -10.87 -3.99
C VAL A 210 -11.96 -10.56 -5.30
N THR A 211 -12.66 -9.93 -6.22
CA THR A 211 -12.15 -9.67 -7.59
C THR A 211 -11.00 -8.67 -7.65
N SER A 212 -10.87 -7.82 -6.63
CA SER A 212 -9.83 -6.77 -6.62
C SER A 212 -9.37 -6.46 -5.20
N GLY A 213 -8.10 -6.16 -5.08
CA GLY A 213 -7.45 -5.77 -3.83
C GLY A 213 -6.07 -6.40 -3.67
N ALA A 214 -5.31 -5.92 -2.71
CA ALA A 214 -3.97 -6.44 -2.45
C ALA A 214 -4.04 -7.84 -1.83
N GLY A 215 -3.35 -8.79 -2.45
CA GLY A 215 -3.25 -10.17 -1.98
C GLY A 215 -4.51 -11.02 -2.18
N THR A 216 -5.48 -10.56 -2.99
CA THR A 216 -6.77 -11.26 -3.17
C THR A 216 -6.76 -12.27 -4.32
N GLN A 217 -5.72 -12.32 -5.12
CA GLN A 217 -5.63 -13.23 -6.27
C GLN A 217 -5.57 -14.69 -5.83
N ILE A 218 -6.53 -15.49 -6.29
CA ILE A 218 -6.66 -16.91 -5.90
C ILE A 218 -5.41 -17.73 -6.24
N ASP A 219 -4.76 -17.41 -7.34
CA ASP A 219 -3.53 -18.05 -7.78
C ASP A 219 -2.25 -17.49 -7.13
N GLY A 220 -2.37 -16.50 -6.26
CA GLY A 220 -1.25 -15.91 -5.57
C GLY A 220 -0.65 -16.85 -4.53
N PHE A 221 -1.38 -17.13 -3.47
CA PHE A 221 -0.91 -17.98 -2.37
C PHE A 221 -0.98 -19.48 -2.74
N LEU A 222 -2.12 -19.94 -3.28
CA LEU A 222 -2.39 -21.34 -3.53
C LEU A 222 -1.66 -21.94 -4.75
N MET A 223 -1.09 -21.10 -5.61
CA MET A 223 -0.27 -21.58 -6.74
C MET A 223 1.17 -21.88 -6.31
N ASN A 224 1.71 -21.15 -5.35
CA ASN A 224 3.12 -21.26 -4.97
C ASN A 224 3.58 -22.66 -4.54
N PRO A 225 2.75 -23.53 -3.90
CA PRO A 225 3.11 -24.91 -3.63
C PRO A 225 3.42 -25.75 -4.86
N PHE A 226 2.91 -25.35 -6.02
CA PHE A 226 3.06 -26.05 -7.32
C PHE A 226 4.03 -25.31 -8.24
N GLN A 227 3.95 -23.99 -8.27
CA GLN A 227 4.76 -23.12 -9.13
C GLN A 227 4.90 -21.75 -8.50
N LEU A 228 6.14 -21.35 -8.21
CA LEU A 228 6.40 -19.97 -7.79
C LEU A 228 5.94 -18.99 -8.88
N THR A 229 5.16 -18.00 -8.49
CA THR A 229 4.64 -16.98 -9.41
C THR A 229 4.48 -15.66 -8.71
N SER A 230 4.67 -14.55 -9.42
CA SER A 230 4.35 -13.22 -8.89
C SER A 230 2.86 -12.91 -9.03
N GLU A 231 2.35 -12.06 -8.17
CA GLU A 231 0.95 -11.61 -8.18
C GLU A 231 0.60 -10.87 -9.49
N THR A 232 1.48 -9.96 -9.93
CA THR A 232 1.16 -8.97 -10.96
C THR A 232 1.39 -9.46 -12.38
N ASN A 233 2.59 -9.98 -12.68
CA ASN A 233 3.00 -10.28 -14.05
C ASN A 233 3.28 -11.75 -14.30
N LYS A 234 3.11 -12.59 -13.26
CA LYS A 234 3.35 -14.04 -13.32
C LYS A 234 4.79 -14.42 -13.70
N LEU A 235 5.75 -13.52 -13.47
CA LEU A 235 7.16 -13.77 -13.69
C LEU A 235 7.85 -14.20 -12.40
N TYR A 236 8.89 -15.02 -12.51
CA TYR A 236 9.79 -15.37 -11.42
C TYR A 236 11.21 -15.56 -11.94
N LEU A 237 12.20 -15.57 -11.04
CA LEU A 237 13.58 -15.86 -11.38
C LEU A 237 13.85 -17.36 -11.16
N ASP A 238 14.21 -18.05 -12.23
CA ASP A 238 14.71 -19.42 -12.19
C ASP A 238 16.21 -19.41 -12.49
N ASN A 239 17.03 -19.65 -11.47
CA ASN A 239 18.49 -19.62 -11.60
C ASN A 239 19.04 -18.37 -12.33
N GLY A 240 18.47 -17.19 -11.99
CA GLY A 240 18.87 -15.91 -12.59
C GLY A 240 18.24 -15.61 -13.96
N LYS A 241 17.38 -16.50 -14.47
CA LYS A 241 16.63 -16.28 -15.71
C LYS A 241 15.19 -15.91 -15.42
N VAL A 242 14.71 -14.82 -16.02
CA VAL A 242 13.30 -14.44 -15.96
C VAL A 242 12.46 -15.48 -16.70
N THR A 243 11.51 -16.07 -15.99
CA THR A 243 10.65 -17.15 -16.50
C THR A 243 9.19 -16.80 -16.28
N PHE A 244 8.34 -17.13 -17.27
CA PHE A 244 6.89 -16.92 -17.20
C PHE A 244 6.21 -18.16 -16.62
N ALA A 245 5.64 -18.04 -15.44
CA ALA A 245 5.08 -19.15 -14.67
C ALA A 245 3.94 -19.89 -15.40
N PRO A 246 2.98 -19.23 -16.10
CA PRO A 246 1.83 -19.90 -16.70
C PRO A 246 2.15 -20.95 -17.78
N VAL A 247 3.37 -20.94 -18.32
CA VAL A 247 3.78 -21.96 -19.33
C VAL A 247 4.51 -23.16 -18.70
N GLN A 248 4.67 -23.16 -17.38
CA GLN A 248 5.31 -24.25 -16.64
C GLN A 248 4.32 -25.34 -16.27
N GLU A 249 4.78 -26.62 -16.21
CA GLU A 249 3.92 -27.76 -15.85
C GLU A 249 3.38 -27.62 -14.40
N GLY A 250 4.18 -27.10 -13.46
CA GLY A 250 3.73 -26.84 -12.09
C GLY A 250 2.53 -25.89 -12.03
N TYR A 251 2.49 -24.87 -12.89
CA TYR A 251 1.34 -23.95 -12.93
C TYR A 251 0.05 -24.67 -13.38
N LYS A 252 0.16 -25.59 -14.33
CA LYS A 252 -0.97 -26.42 -14.76
C LYS A 252 -1.46 -27.34 -13.64
N GLU A 253 -0.57 -27.93 -12.85
CA GLU A 253 -0.95 -28.75 -11.68
C GLU A 253 -1.63 -27.87 -10.61
N GLY A 254 -1.15 -26.68 -10.33
CA GLY A 254 -1.82 -25.73 -9.47
C GLY A 254 -3.22 -25.34 -9.96
N LEU A 255 -3.41 -25.15 -11.26
CA LEU A 255 -4.74 -24.89 -11.83
C LEU A 255 -5.69 -26.11 -11.69
N LYS A 256 -5.18 -27.34 -11.73
CA LYS A 256 -5.99 -28.52 -11.45
C LYS A 256 -6.44 -28.56 -10.00
N TYR A 257 -5.56 -28.20 -9.08
CA TYR A 257 -5.88 -28.10 -7.66
C TYR A 257 -6.95 -27.03 -7.39
N LEU A 258 -6.79 -25.82 -7.94
CA LEU A 258 -7.81 -24.75 -7.84
C LEU A 258 -9.16 -25.18 -8.45
N LYS A 259 -9.10 -25.86 -9.61
CA LYS A 259 -10.32 -26.42 -10.23
C LYS A 259 -11.00 -27.45 -9.33
N GLN A 260 -10.23 -28.28 -8.63
CA GLN A 260 -10.78 -29.24 -7.68
C GLN A 260 -11.52 -28.52 -6.55
N LEU A 261 -10.88 -27.55 -5.89
CA LEU A 261 -11.51 -26.74 -4.85
C LEU A 261 -12.82 -26.11 -5.33
N TYR A 262 -12.81 -25.54 -6.54
CA TYR A 262 -14.00 -24.92 -7.13
C TYR A 262 -15.10 -25.94 -7.45
N SER A 263 -14.76 -27.04 -8.14
CA SER A 263 -15.75 -28.03 -8.59
C SER A 263 -16.43 -28.79 -7.44
N GLU A 264 -15.75 -28.90 -6.30
CA GLU A 264 -16.29 -29.50 -5.09
C GLU A 264 -17.01 -28.47 -4.19
N GLY A 265 -17.07 -27.19 -4.61
CA GLY A 265 -17.73 -26.11 -3.90
C GLY A 265 -17.01 -25.73 -2.60
N LEU A 266 -15.68 -25.96 -2.55
CA LEU A 266 -14.82 -25.53 -1.45
C LEU A 266 -14.35 -24.10 -1.64
N LEU A 267 -14.28 -23.62 -2.90
CA LEU A 267 -14.06 -22.24 -3.26
C LEU A 267 -15.39 -21.59 -3.65
N ASN A 268 -15.74 -20.52 -2.96
CA ASN A 268 -16.96 -19.75 -3.21
C ASN A 268 -17.01 -19.25 -4.68
N PRO A 269 -18.05 -19.58 -5.46
CA PRO A 269 -18.21 -19.11 -6.83
C PRO A 269 -18.25 -17.56 -6.95
N GLU A 270 -18.79 -16.89 -5.94
CA GLU A 270 -18.86 -15.42 -5.88
C GLU A 270 -17.45 -14.77 -5.83
N SER A 271 -16.41 -15.52 -5.50
CA SER A 271 -15.02 -15.06 -5.50
C SER A 271 -14.58 -14.44 -6.84
N PHE A 272 -15.26 -14.76 -7.93
CA PHE A 272 -14.95 -14.23 -9.28
C PHE A 272 -15.80 -13.01 -9.67
N THR A 273 -16.75 -12.60 -8.83
CA THR A 273 -17.69 -11.52 -9.15
C THR A 273 -17.89 -10.54 -8.00
N GLN A 274 -17.67 -10.96 -6.75
CA GLN A 274 -17.90 -10.13 -5.57
C GLN A 274 -16.76 -9.13 -5.32
N ASP A 275 -17.12 -8.00 -4.76
CA ASP A 275 -16.20 -7.03 -4.22
C ASP A 275 -15.93 -7.24 -2.72
N LYS A 276 -15.02 -6.43 -2.17
CA LYS A 276 -14.68 -6.44 -0.74
C LYS A 276 -15.90 -6.20 0.15
N ASN A 277 -16.77 -5.24 -0.19
CA ASN A 277 -17.89 -4.86 0.66
C ASN A 277 -18.90 -6.00 0.77
N ASN A 278 -19.15 -6.70 -0.33
CA ASN A 278 -20.02 -7.89 -0.32
C ASN A 278 -19.46 -8.98 0.59
N GLN A 279 -18.18 -9.29 0.50
CA GLN A 279 -17.54 -10.29 1.34
C GLN A 279 -17.60 -9.92 2.83
N VAL A 280 -17.30 -8.66 3.17
CA VAL A 280 -17.42 -8.14 4.54
C VAL A 280 -18.87 -8.23 5.02
N ASN A 281 -19.84 -7.75 4.24
CA ASN A 281 -21.25 -7.76 4.64
C ASN A 281 -21.77 -9.19 4.89
N ILE A 282 -21.36 -10.16 4.09
CA ILE A 282 -21.74 -11.57 4.28
C ILE A 282 -21.17 -12.10 5.60
N ASN A 283 -19.90 -11.85 5.89
CA ASN A 283 -19.25 -12.35 7.10
C ASN A 283 -19.71 -11.62 8.38
N GLU A 284 -20.23 -10.39 8.25
CA GLU A 284 -20.73 -9.60 9.37
C GLU A 284 -22.26 -9.73 9.60
N ALA A 285 -22.98 -10.43 8.72
CA ALA A 285 -24.45 -10.48 8.74
C ALA A 285 -25.07 -11.14 9.99
N GLY A 286 -24.34 -12.00 10.68
CA GLY A 286 -24.77 -12.72 11.89
C GLY A 286 -23.80 -12.56 13.05
N ASP A 287 -24.04 -13.29 14.12
CA ASP A 287 -23.14 -13.28 15.29
C ASP A 287 -21.83 -14.02 15.00
N GLU A 288 -21.90 -15.12 14.25
CA GLU A 288 -20.75 -15.95 13.90
C GLU A 288 -20.15 -15.58 12.54
N CYS A 289 -18.87 -15.94 12.32
CA CYS A 289 -18.24 -15.88 11.00
C CYS A 289 -18.83 -16.96 10.11
N VAL A 290 -19.10 -16.66 8.85
CA VAL A 290 -19.52 -17.64 7.83
C VAL A 290 -18.42 -17.96 6.81
N ILE A 291 -17.25 -17.31 6.90
CA ILE A 291 -16.11 -17.54 6.01
C ILE A 291 -15.01 -18.28 6.79
N GLY A 292 -14.65 -19.49 6.34
CA GLY A 292 -13.60 -20.30 6.97
C GLY A 292 -12.19 -19.84 6.62
N ALA A 293 -11.96 -19.46 5.36
CA ALA A 293 -10.67 -18.95 4.90
C ALA A 293 -10.85 -17.93 3.78
N PHE A 294 -9.90 -16.99 3.65
CA PHE A 294 -9.92 -16.02 2.58
C PHE A 294 -8.51 -15.51 2.22
N LEU A 295 -8.35 -15.03 0.97
CA LEU A 295 -7.12 -14.43 0.49
C LEU A 295 -7.22 -12.91 0.59
N ALA A 296 -6.26 -12.30 1.26
CA ALA A 296 -6.13 -10.83 1.33
C ALA A 296 -4.86 -10.41 2.05
N GLN A 297 -4.44 -9.18 1.80
CA GLN A 297 -3.34 -8.54 2.53
C GLN A 297 -3.60 -8.44 4.04
N ARG A 298 -4.86 -8.21 4.46
CA ARG A 298 -5.28 -7.96 5.85
C ARG A 298 -6.70 -8.47 6.11
N PRO A 299 -7.07 -8.70 7.39
CA PRO A 299 -8.40 -9.20 7.74
C PRO A 299 -9.57 -8.30 7.33
N GLY A 300 -9.33 -7.00 7.13
CA GLY A 300 -10.36 -6.05 6.70
C GLY A 300 -10.97 -6.29 5.31
N TYR A 301 -10.61 -7.39 4.64
CA TYR A 301 -11.29 -7.89 3.45
C TYR A 301 -12.43 -8.87 3.74
N ALA A 302 -12.53 -9.34 4.99
CA ALA A 302 -13.63 -10.19 5.43
C ALA A 302 -14.32 -9.69 6.72
N CYS A 303 -13.69 -8.74 7.44
CA CYS A 303 -14.21 -8.19 8.69
C CYS A 303 -14.28 -6.66 8.60
N ASP A 304 -15.30 -6.06 9.24
CA ASP A 304 -15.40 -4.59 9.30
C ASP A 304 -14.41 -4.00 10.32
N LEU A 305 -13.35 -3.40 9.82
CA LEU A 305 -12.34 -2.69 10.58
C LEU A 305 -12.39 -1.18 10.32
N THR A 306 -13.49 -0.66 9.77
CA THR A 306 -13.64 0.73 9.36
C THR A 306 -14.77 1.46 10.10
N THR A 307 -15.77 0.72 10.60
CA THR A 307 -16.95 1.28 11.29
C THR A 307 -16.86 1.00 12.78
N GLU A 308 -16.94 2.05 13.59
CA GLU A 308 -16.97 1.88 15.05
C GLU A 308 -18.36 1.40 15.55
N PRO A 309 -18.45 0.46 16.48
CA PRO A 309 -17.34 -0.31 17.06
C PRO A 309 -16.76 -1.32 16.06
N TYR A 310 -15.45 -1.39 15.95
CA TYR A 310 -14.79 -2.34 15.03
C TYR A 310 -15.20 -3.78 15.35
N SER A 311 -15.35 -4.56 14.29
CA SER A 311 -15.66 -5.98 14.43
C SER A 311 -14.53 -6.73 15.16
N ASP A 312 -14.89 -7.56 16.13
CA ASP A 312 -13.94 -8.44 16.82
C ASP A 312 -13.75 -9.79 16.08
N LYS A 313 -14.52 -10.05 15.02
CA LYS A 313 -14.47 -11.30 14.24
C LYS A 313 -13.09 -11.54 13.61
N TRP A 314 -12.35 -10.47 13.28
CA TRP A 314 -11.00 -10.62 12.74
C TRP A 314 -10.04 -11.39 13.66
N LYS A 315 -10.29 -11.40 14.98
CA LYS A 315 -9.47 -12.10 15.98
C LYS A 315 -9.55 -13.63 15.85
N GLN A 316 -10.57 -14.14 15.15
CA GLN A 316 -10.71 -15.57 14.86
C GLN A 316 -9.79 -16.03 13.71
N TYR A 317 -9.22 -15.09 12.94
CA TYR A 317 -8.40 -15.42 11.79
C TYR A 317 -6.90 -15.28 12.06
N GLN A 318 -6.15 -16.26 11.60
CA GLN A 318 -4.69 -16.24 11.58
C GLN A 318 -4.17 -16.43 10.16
N SER A 319 -3.06 -15.77 9.81
CA SER A 319 -2.41 -15.99 8.52
C SER A 319 -1.76 -17.38 8.49
N LEU A 320 -2.00 -18.09 7.38
CA LEU A 320 -1.43 -19.41 7.15
C LEU A 320 0.03 -19.29 6.68
N ALA A 321 0.91 -20.14 7.18
CA ALA A 321 2.24 -20.29 6.63
C ALA A 321 2.18 -20.86 5.20
N PRO A 322 3.22 -20.65 4.35
CA PRO A 322 3.25 -21.26 3.02
C PRO A 322 3.04 -22.76 3.08
N LEU A 323 2.15 -23.27 2.25
CA LEU A 323 1.85 -24.70 2.20
C LEU A 323 2.93 -25.46 1.44
N THR A 324 3.18 -26.69 1.87
CA THR A 324 4.03 -27.63 1.12
C THR A 324 3.18 -28.32 0.04
N GLY A 325 3.65 -28.25 -1.20
CA GLY A 325 3.04 -28.91 -2.34
C GLY A 325 3.38 -30.40 -2.44
N PRO A 326 2.78 -31.11 -3.39
CA PRO A 326 2.96 -32.57 -3.56
C PRO A 326 4.41 -32.98 -3.86
N ASP A 327 5.19 -32.10 -4.49
CA ASP A 327 6.61 -32.33 -4.81
C ASP A 327 7.55 -31.85 -3.70
N GLY A 328 7.02 -31.46 -2.55
CA GLY A 328 7.79 -30.94 -1.41
C GLY A 328 8.19 -29.48 -1.54
N GLN A 329 7.72 -28.76 -2.56
CA GLN A 329 7.95 -27.32 -2.68
C GLN A 329 7.16 -26.56 -1.61
N CYS A 330 7.87 -25.76 -0.83
CA CYS A 330 7.28 -24.85 0.17
C CYS A 330 7.91 -23.46 -0.02
N VAL A 331 7.24 -22.61 -0.79
CA VAL A 331 7.72 -21.27 -1.13
C VAL A 331 6.55 -20.29 -1.10
N ALA A 332 6.86 -19.03 -0.86
CA ALA A 332 5.93 -17.93 -1.01
C ALA A 332 6.55 -16.86 -1.92
N SER A 333 5.76 -16.29 -2.77
CA SER A 333 6.16 -15.07 -3.46
C SER A 333 6.00 -13.88 -2.53
N TRP A 334 6.91 -12.94 -2.64
CA TRP A 334 6.82 -11.65 -2.00
C TRP A 334 7.37 -10.59 -2.97
N ASN A 335 6.94 -9.37 -2.79
CA ASN A 335 7.38 -8.29 -3.65
C ASN A 335 7.93 -7.15 -2.78
N PRO A 336 9.25 -7.07 -2.59
CA PRO A 336 9.86 -6.00 -1.81
C PRO A 336 9.60 -4.62 -2.43
N TYR A 337 9.41 -4.55 -3.75
CA TYR A 337 9.21 -3.29 -4.47
C TYR A 337 7.78 -2.76 -4.42
N VAL A 338 6.83 -3.49 -3.85
CA VAL A 338 5.50 -2.96 -3.58
C VAL A 338 5.53 -1.81 -2.57
N MET A 339 6.62 -1.73 -1.79
CA MET A 339 6.88 -0.61 -0.89
C MET A 339 7.01 0.73 -1.61
N PHE A 340 7.39 0.73 -2.90
CA PHE A 340 7.58 1.97 -3.66
C PHE A 340 6.51 2.09 -4.71
N GLN A 341 5.58 2.98 -4.49
CA GLN A 341 4.56 3.27 -5.49
C GLN A 341 4.94 4.56 -6.22
N THR A 342 5.37 4.44 -7.48
CA THR A 342 5.72 5.56 -8.36
C THR A 342 4.57 5.96 -9.26
N GLY A 343 4.74 7.03 -10.02
CA GLY A 343 3.75 7.47 -11.02
C GLY A 343 2.56 8.20 -10.44
N MET A 344 2.70 8.76 -9.25
CA MET A 344 1.61 9.47 -8.55
C MET A 344 1.92 10.91 -8.19
N THR A 345 3.20 11.28 -8.07
CA THR A 345 3.63 12.61 -7.60
C THR A 345 4.64 13.19 -8.58
N PHE A 346 4.28 14.29 -9.23
CA PHE A 346 5.09 14.93 -10.25
C PHE A 346 5.25 16.42 -9.96
N ILE A 347 6.38 16.99 -10.42
CA ILE A 347 6.57 18.42 -10.53
C ILE A 347 6.51 18.76 -12.01
N SER A 348 5.64 19.72 -12.39
CA SER A 348 5.51 20.11 -13.78
C SER A 348 6.71 20.92 -14.25
N SER A 349 6.98 20.89 -15.54
CA SER A 349 8.05 21.71 -16.13
C SER A 349 7.74 23.21 -16.16
N SER A 350 6.46 23.57 -15.98
CA SER A 350 6.00 24.96 -15.82
C SER A 350 6.09 25.47 -14.38
N CYS A 351 6.52 24.65 -13.43
CA CYS A 351 6.64 25.03 -12.03
C CYS A 351 7.56 26.24 -11.87
N SER A 352 7.06 27.30 -11.23
CA SER A 352 7.79 28.55 -11.02
C SER A 352 8.94 28.42 -10.01
N ASN A 353 8.80 27.50 -9.04
CA ASN A 353 9.76 27.26 -7.96
C ASN A 353 9.97 25.75 -7.75
N PRO A 354 10.62 25.04 -8.70
CA PRO A 354 10.71 23.59 -8.65
C PRO A 354 11.50 23.04 -7.46
N GLU A 355 12.50 23.78 -6.96
CA GLU A 355 13.22 23.40 -5.75
C GLU A 355 12.33 23.51 -4.49
N ALA A 356 11.47 24.55 -4.39
CA ALA A 356 10.51 24.66 -3.31
C ALA A 356 9.50 23.50 -3.34
N ALA A 357 8.98 23.18 -4.53
CA ALA A 357 8.07 22.05 -4.73
C ALA A 357 8.73 20.72 -4.34
N PHE A 358 9.97 20.50 -4.78
CA PHE A 358 10.70 19.28 -4.42
C PHE A 358 10.95 19.17 -2.91
N ARG A 359 11.47 20.21 -2.28
CA ARG A 359 11.78 20.22 -0.84
C ARG A 359 10.53 20.08 0.03
N LEU A 360 9.39 20.63 -0.42
CA LEU A 360 8.10 20.41 0.25
C LEU A 360 7.70 18.93 0.22
N LEU A 361 7.76 18.29 -0.94
CA LEU A 361 7.44 16.87 -1.10
C LEU A 361 8.42 15.97 -0.33
N ASP A 362 9.71 16.30 -0.33
CA ASP A 362 10.74 15.62 0.44
C ASP A 362 10.51 15.75 1.96
N TYR A 363 10.06 16.92 2.41
CA TYR A 363 9.69 17.13 3.81
C TYR A 363 8.46 16.30 4.19
N ILE A 364 7.43 16.24 3.32
CA ILE A 364 6.24 15.41 3.55
C ILE A 364 6.62 13.94 3.74
N GLU A 365 7.59 13.42 2.98
CA GLU A 365 8.09 12.05 3.15
C GLU A 365 8.64 11.82 4.58
N THR A 366 9.32 12.80 5.17
CA THR A 366 9.79 12.70 6.57
C THR A 366 8.67 12.69 7.60
N GLN A 367 7.44 13.09 7.21
CA GLN A 367 6.27 13.19 8.08
C GLN A 367 5.30 12.00 7.95
N THR A 368 5.75 10.87 7.38
CA THR A 368 4.90 9.71 7.09
C THR A 368 4.11 9.22 8.31
N TYR A 369 4.71 9.22 9.50
CA TYR A 369 4.00 8.84 10.73
C TYR A 369 2.83 9.77 11.03
N ARG A 370 2.97 11.07 10.81
CA ARG A 370 1.90 12.05 11.04
C ARG A 370 0.74 11.85 10.07
N ALA A 371 1.04 11.54 8.81
CA ALA A 371 0.02 11.26 7.79
C ALA A 371 -0.82 10.01 8.13
N ILE A 372 -0.21 9.00 8.76
CA ILE A 372 -0.88 7.75 9.13
C ILE A 372 -1.55 7.83 10.51
N LEU A 373 -0.90 8.49 11.47
CA LEU A 373 -1.31 8.48 12.87
C LEU A 373 -2.09 9.71 13.30
N GLY A 374 -2.12 10.76 12.48
CA GLY A 374 -2.73 12.04 12.83
C GLY A 374 -1.78 12.98 13.58
N LYS A 375 -2.30 13.81 14.50
CA LYS A 375 -1.53 14.81 15.20
C LYS A 375 -0.88 14.25 16.47
N GLU A 376 0.43 14.43 16.60
CA GLU A 376 1.16 14.06 17.82
C GLU A 376 0.65 14.87 19.03
N GLY A 377 0.51 14.20 20.18
CA GLY A 377 -0.10 14.76 21.39
C GLY A 377 -1.62 14.78 21.40
N VAL A 378 -2.28 14.46 20.26
CA VAL A 378 -3.74 14.36 20.12
C VAL A 378 -4.14 12.93 19.76
N ASN A 379 -3.59 12.37 18.73
CA ASN A 379 -3.93 11.04 18.24
C ASN A 379 -2.90 9.98 18.66
N TYR A 380 -1.66 10.38 18.85
CA TYR A 380 -0.57 9.51 19.29
C TYR A 380 0.51 10.33 20.04
N VAL A 381 1.41 9.62 20.70
CA VAL A 381 2.67 10.17 21.21
C VAL A 381 3.81 9.28 20.75
N MET A 382 4.93 9.89 20.33
CA MET A 382 6.17 9.14 20.12
C MET A 382 6.73 8.70 21.46
N LEU A 383 7.35 7.52 21.48
CA LEU A 383 7.95 6.95 22.68
C LEU A 383 9.47 7.10 22.61
N ASP A 384 10.07 7.42 23.74
CA ASP A 384 11.51 7.57 23.86
C ASP A 384 12.25 6.20 23.75
N ASP A 385 13.54 6.24 23.43
CA ASP A 385 14.39 5.06 23.28
C ASP A 385 14.49 4.19 24.54
N ASP A 386 14.17 4.74 25.72
CA ASP A 386 14.16 4.03 27.01
C ASP A 386 12.79 3.44 27.37
N THR A 387 11.78 3.55 26.48
CA THR A 387 10.46 2.95 26.71
C THR A 387 10.53 1.47 27.02
N THR A 388 9.69 1.03 27.94
CA THR A 388 9.47 -0.40 28.25
C THR A 388 8.27 -0.98 27.48
N GLU A 389 7.52 -0.12 26.76
CA GLU A 389 6.39 -0.57 25.95
C GLU A 389 6.91 -1.36 24.75
N VAL A 390 6.20 -2.44 24.40
CA VAL A 390 6.53 -3.31 23.27
C VAL A 390 5.48 -3.19 22.18
N GLY A 391 5.90 -3.41 20.94
CA GLY A 391 5.03 -3.45 19.78
C GLY A 391 4.10 -4.68 19.78
N MET A 392 3.34 -4.83 18.72
CA MET A 392 2.37 -5.92 18.56
C MET A 392 3.02 -7.32 18.56
N ASP A 393 4.31 -7.41 18.28
CA ASP A 393 5.08 -8.67 18.34
C ASP A 393 5.46 -9.08 19.77
N GLY A 394 5.20 -8.22 20.77
CA GLY A 394 5.53 -8.44 22.17
C GLY A 394 7.03 -8.43 22.51
N VAL A 395 7.91 -8.09 21.56
CA VAL A 395 9.37 -8.15 21.68
C VAL A 395 10.03 -6.83 21.30
N THR A 396 9.68 -6.28 20.14
CA THR A 396 10.26 -5.02 19.64
C THR A 396 9.73 -3.85 20.43
N LYS A 397 10.57 -2.88 20.79
CA LYS A 397 10.12 -1.64 21.44
C LYS A 397 9.11 -0.92 20.56
N ALA A 398 8.02 -0.47 21.17
CA ALA A 398 7.03 0.35 20.48
C ALA A 398 7.61 1.73 20.15
N LEU A 399 7.41 2.20 18.92
CA LEU A 399 7.87 3.52 18.47
C LEU A 399 6.91 4.63 18.88
N TYR A 400 5.64 4.32 19.01
CA TYR A 400 4.59 5.26 19.38
C TYR A 400 3.47 4.55 20.15
N LYS A 401 2.65 5.35 20.83
CA LYS A 401 1.42 4.90 21.49
C LYS A 401 0.25 5.70 20.94
N LYS A 402 -0.79 5.04 20.47
CA LYS A 402 -2.06 5.69 20.12
C LYS A 402 -2.74 6.21 21.37
N LEU A 403 -3.30 7.42 21.28
CA LEU A 403 -4.16 8.01 22.29
C LEU A 403 -5.61 7.69 21.92
N ASP A 404 -6.41 7.35 22.96
CA ASP A 404 -7.84 7.14 22.73
C ASP A 404 -8.52 8.47 22.37
N ALA A 405 -9.28 8.46 21.27
CA ALA A 405 -10.01 9.64 20.81
C ALA A 405 -11.00 10.22 21.86
N SER A 406 -11.32 9.44 22.89
CA SER A 406 -12.17 9.89 24.02
C SER A 406 -11.44 10.79 25.01
N THR A 407 -10.13 10.99 24.90
CA THR A 407 -9.30 11.80 25.79
C THR A 407 -8.78 13.09 25.13
N ALA A 408 -9.15 13.35 23.88
CA ALA A 408 -8.78 14.56 23.14
C ALA A 408 -9.81 15.69 23.27
#